data_99e3cf4f042e4c901c898e380fb3ce9f
#
_entry.id   99e3cf4f042e4c901c898e380fb3ce9f
#
_cell.length_a   1.000
_cell.length_b   1.000
_cell.length_c   1.000
_cell.angle_alpha   90.00
_cell.angle_beta   90.00
_cell.angle_gamma   90.00
#
_symmetry.space_group_name_H-M   'P 1'
#
loop_
_entity.id
_entity.type
_entity.pdbx_description
1 polymer ?
#
loop_
_entity_poly.entity_id
_entity_poly.type
_entity_poly.pdbx_seq_one_letter_code
_entity_poly.pdbx_strand_id
1 'polypeptide(L)'
;MADSRPTQPDPNQNQLDETTEIVPQPSRRKGIVIAVVAVLVVVAAGVWWHSTYSEDTDDAQINGHLIQVSSRIGGQIAKVYVDENQVVKQGDLIAELDPRDYQVAVENAEAALASAQANAAAANVNVPITTVNTGSNLTSANSDVTGARAAVDQAVKQLEATRARVAQAKANNVKAQADLTRYKPLVAKDVISKQQYDAAVAAADASKAALADATATEQATNAAFQVALQRVNQAQAQLKYAQTGPQQVAAQSARAKQALAQVQQAQAQLDQARLNLSYTKIVAPTAGIITRKSVEINQNVSSGQNLMTLVSLDGLWVTANFKETQLKHMAAGQAAEIKVDSTGKTYHGKITQIGGATGSVLSLFPPENATGNYVKVVQRIPVRIDFTDLKKEDPGQALRPGLSVEPAVRVK
;
A
#
# COMPACT_ATOMS: atom_id res chain seq x y z
N MET A 1 121.06 -12.00 -10.13
CA MET A 1 121.99 -12.31 -9.06
C MET A 1 121.33 -13.41 -8.27
N ALA A 2 121.70 -14.64 -8.56
CA ALA A 2 122.63 -15.52 -7.84
C ALA A 2 121.99 -16.01 -6.60
N ASP A 3 121.79 -17.22 -6.31
CA ASP A 3 122.58 -18.46 -6.53
C ASP A 3 122.20 -19.26 -5.24
N SER A 4 122.04 -20.48 -5.04
CA SER A 4 122.60 -21.67 -5.54
C SER A 4 122.12 -22.83 -4.64
N ARG A 5 121.90 -23.91 -5.24
CA ARG A 5 121.86 -25.28 -4.77
C ARG A 5 123.09 -25.63 -3.82
N PRO A 6 123.29 -26.86 -3.31
CA PRO A 6 122.59 -28.19 -3.48
C PRO A 6 122.63 -29.03 -2.16
N THR A 7 122.18 -30.23 -2.04
CA THR A 7 122.55 -31.56 -2.38
C THR A 7 121.92 -32.64 -1.46
N GLN A 8 121.50 -33.72 -2.07
CA GLN A 8 121.25 -35.07 -1.60
C GLN A 8 122.48 -35.71 -0.87
N PRO A 9 122.40 -36.91 -0.21
CA PRO A 9 121.82 -38.16 -0.72
C PRO A 9 121.13 -39.07 0.33
N ASP A 10 120.44 -40.05 -0.21
CA ASP A 10 120.10 -41.42 0.17
C ASP A 10 121.22 -42.23 0.85
N PRO A 11 120.97 -43.40 1.44
CA PRO A 11 120.09 -44.51 1.06
C PRO A 11 119.59 -45.51 2.23
N ASN A 12 118.64 -46.30 1.87
CA ASN A 12 118.56 -47.78 1.95
C ASN A 12 117.88 -48.50 3.14
N GLN A 13 116.94 -49.22 2.66
CA GLN A 13 116.65 -50.67 2.90
C GLN A 13 115.78 -51.15 4.07
N ASN A 14 114.75 -51.73 3.59
CA ASN A 14 114.29 -53.18 3.72
C ASN A 14 113.47 -53.53 4.93
N GLN A 15 112.37 -54.02 4.73
CA GLN A 15 111.78 -55.40 4.69
C GLN A 15 110.43 -55.55 5.38
N LEU A 16 109.55 -56.09 4.55
CA LEU A 16 108.62 -57.22 4.71
C LEU A 16 107.45 -57.17 5.67
N ASP A 17 106.26 -57.33 4.95
CA ASP A 17 105.13 -58.18 5.27
C ASP A 17 104.48 -58.15 6.64
N GLU A 18 103.22 -57.75 6.69
CA GLU A 18 102.11 -58.59 7.11
C GLU A 18 100.75 -57.94 6.78
N THR A 19 99.99 -58.66 5.97
CA THR A 19 98.56 -58.37 5.66
C THR A 19 97.73 -58.60 6.92
N THR A 20 97.05 -57.55 7.36
CA THR A 20 95.95 -57.65 8.28
C THR A 20 94.71 -56.94 7.74
N GLU A 21 93.66 -57.68 7.31
CA GLU A 21 92.37 -57.23 6.89
C GLU A 21 91.70 -56.46 8.04
N ILE A 22 91.46 -55.16 7.91
CA ILE A 22 90.63 -54.31 8.82
C ILE A 22 89.24 -54.20 8.26
N VAL A 23 88.29 -54.93 8.82
CA VAL A 23 86.81 -54.80 8.66
C VAL A 23 86.39 -53.44 9.24
N PRO A 24 85.75 -52.50 8.45
CA PRO A 24 85.32 -51.24 9.00
C PRO A 24 84.02 -51.44 9.82
N GLN A 25 84.05 -51.23 11.15
CA GLN A 25 82.88 -51.11 11.98
C GLN A 25 82.01 -49.94 11.59
N PRO A 26 80.66 -50.08 11.43
CA PRO A 26 79.77 -48.98 11.09
C PRO A 26 79.76 -48.00 12.24
N SER A 27 80.24 -46.80 12.01
CA SER A 27 80.19 -45.66 12.95
C SER A 27 78.72 -45.31 13.27
N ARG A 28 78.28 -45.54 14.51
CA ARG A 28 76.98 -45.19 15.06
C ARG A 28 76.59 -43.75 14.76
N ARG A 29 77.53 -42.86 14.50
CA ARG A 29 77.35 -41.48 14.12
C ARG A 29 76.71 -41.27 12.70
N LYS A 30 76.99 -42.16 11.73
CA LYS A 30 76.37 -42.09 10.39
C LYS A 30 74.88 -42.53 10.46
N GLY A 31 74.51 -43.50 11.31
CA GLY A 31 73.12 -43.88 11.52
C GLY A 31 72.29 -42.77 12.17
N ILE A 32 72.87 -42.05 13.14
CA ILE A 32 72.18 -40.92 13.81
C ILE A 32 71.97 -39.76 12.83
N VAL A 33 72.94 -39.44 11.98
CA VAL A 33 72.85 -38.39 10.95
C VAL A 33 71.75 -38.72 9.91
N ILE A 34 71.71 -39.99 9.45
CA ILE A 34 70.62 -40.47 8.54
C ILE A 34 69.25 -40.41 9.18
N ALA A 35 69.14 -40.77 10.45
CA ALA A 35 67.87 -40.71 11.21
C ALA A 35 67.38 -39.23 11.38
N VAL A 36 68.30 -38.32 11.71
CA VAL A 36 67.97 -36.87 11.81
C VAL A 36 67.55 -36.27 10.46
N VAL A 37 68.26 -36.62 9.38
CA VAL A 37 67.88 -36.18 8.01
C VAL A 37 66.55 -36.78 7.62
N ALA A 38 66.27 -38.03 7.90
CA ALA A 38 64.95 -38.67 7.64
C ALA A 38 63.81 -37.97 8.42
N VAL A 39 64.04 -37.63 9.69
CA VAL A 39 63.06 -36.87 10.48
C VAL A 39 62.86 -35.47 9.91
N LEU A 40 63.93 -34.79 9.52
CA LEU A 40 63.82 -33.46 8.87
C LEU A 40 63.09 -33.53 7.52
N VAL A 41 63.32 -34.57 6.71
CA VAL A 41 62.58 -34.82 5.47
C VAL A 41 61.08 -35.09 5.72
N VAL A 42 60.79 -35.90 6.72
CA VAL A 42 59.37 -36.18 7.12
C VAL A 42 58.71 -34.94 7.64
N VAL A 43 59.36 -34.13 8.46
CA VAL A 43 58.88 -32.83 8.93
C VAL A 43 58.71 -31.86 7.77
N ALA A 44 59.69 -31.75 6.90
CA ALA A 44 59.61 -30.89 5.69
C ALA A 44 58.51 -31.36 4.74
N ALA A 45 58.36 -32.69 4.53
CA ALA A 45 57.28 -33.27 3.76
C ALA A 45 55.90 -33.03 4.43
N GLY A 46 55.82 -33.11 5.76
CA GLY A 46 54.60 -32.80 6.54
C GLY A 46 54.20 -31.33 6.44
N VAL A 47 55.20 -30.43 6.58
CA VAL A 47 54.97 -28.99 6.41
C VAL A 47 54.59 -28.65 4.95
N TRP A 48 55.28 -29.25 3.97
CA TRP A 48 54.92 -29.05 2.54
C TRP A 48 53.52 -29.63 2.23
N TRP A 49 53.18 -30.79 2.75
CA TRP A 49 51.84 -31.39 2.65
C TRP A 49 50.79 -30.49 3.28
N HIS A 50 51.02 -29.99 4.48
CA HIS A 50 50.08 -29.08 5.16
C HIS A 50 49.89 -27.74 4.40
N SER A 51 51.03 -27.17 3.90
CA SER A 51 51.02 -25.94 3.10
C SER A 51 50.29 -26.07 1.73
N THR A 52 50.11 -27.28 1.20
CA THR A 52 49.47 -27.53 -0.10
C THR A 52 47.96 -27.65 0.03
N TYR A 53 47.39 -27.70 1.25
CA TYR A 53 45.97 -27.88 1.51
C TYR A 53 45.24 -26.60 1.92
N SER A 54 45.92 -25.49 2.08
CA SER A 54 45.32 -24.19 2.42
C SER A 54 45.84 -23.09 1.49
N GLU A 55 44.93 -22.27 1.01
CA GLU A 55 45.25 -21.03 0.30
C GLU A 55 44.88 -19.86 1.21
N ASP A 56 45.86 -18.96 1.41
CA ASP A 56 45.72 -17.78 2.27
C ASP A 56 45.90 -16.48 1.48
N THR A 57 45.42 -15.40 2.01
CA THR A 57 45.61 -14.05 1.48
C THR A 57 45.71 -13.02 2.60
N ASP A 58 46.59 -12.06 2.44
CA ASP A 58 46.75 -10.88 3.29
C ASP A 58 45.86 -9.68 2.85
N ASP A 59 45.25 -9.79 1.66
CA ASP A 59 44.40 -8.75 1.10
C ASP A 59 42.93 -9.10 1.39
N ALA A 60 42.56 -9.00 2.64
CA ALA A 60 41.18 -9.27 3.08
C ALA A 60 40.77 -8.33 4.22
N GLN A 61 39.49 -7.97 4.19
CA GLN A 61 38.89 -7.11 5.21
C GLN A 61 37.52 -7.58 5.61
N ILE A 62 37.15 -7.27 6.84
CA ILE A 62 35.79 -7.46 7.32
C ILE A 62 34.89 -6.40 6.72
N ASN A 63 33.76 -6.81 6.16
CA ASN A 63 32.70 -5.95 5.67
C ASN A 63 31.41 -6.18 6.46
N GLY A 64 30.51 -5.21 6.41
CA GLY A 64 29.22 -5.25 7.08
C GLY A 64 28.21 -4.34 6.42
N HIS A 65 26.95 -4.46 6.85
CA HIS A 65 25.89 -3.61 6.34
C HIS A 65 25.96 -2.21 6.98
N LEU A 66 26.20 -1.20 6.14
CA LEU A 66 26.14 0.22 6.50
C LEU A 66 24.72 0.71 6.24
N ILE A 67 24.00 1.07 7.28
CA ILE A 67 22.60 1.51 7.22
C ILE A 67 22.57 3.01 7.50
N GLN A 68 22.10 3.78 6.53
CA GLN A 68 21.90 5.22 6.69
C GLN A 68 20.55 5.46 7.36
N VAL A 69 20.56 6.12 8.51
CA VAL A 69 19.36 6.56 9.21
C VAL A 69 19.05 7.97 8.75
N SER A 70 17.96 8.11 8.00
CA SER A 70 17.50 9.39 7.46
C SER A 70 16.15 9.79 8.05
N SER A 71 15.88 11.09 8.10
CA SER A 71 14.55 11.58 8.47
C SER A 71 13.54 11.35 7.33
N ARG A 72 12.34 10.89 7.67
CA ARG A 72 11.24 10.76 6.70
C ARG A 72 10.47 12.06 6.48
N ILE A 73 10.58 12.99 7.43
CA ILE A 73 9.89 14.28 7.43
C ILE A 73 10.89 15.41 7.73
N GLY A 74 10.58 16.64 7.35
CA GLY A 74 11.37 17.81 7.70
C GLY A 74 11.06 18.30 9.11
N GLY A 75 11.97 19.04 9.71
CA GLY A 75 11.73 19.69 11.01
C GLY A 75 13.02 20.04 11.73
N GLN A 76 12.89 20.67 12.88
CA GLN A 76 14.02 20.97 13.76
C GLN A 76 14.28 19.80 14.71
N ILE A 77 15.54 19.43 14.90
CA ILE A 77 15.93 18.41 15.89
C ILE A 77 15.77 19.01 17.30
N ALA A 78 14.85 18.43 18.06
CA ALA A 78 14.62 18.81 19.45
C ALA A 78 15.63 18.15 20.38
N LYS A 79 15.92 16.85 20.16
CA LYS A 79 16.84 16.08 21.00
C LYS A 79 17.56 15.01 20.17
N VAL A 80 18.78 14.71 20.58
CA VAL A 80 19.57 13.56 20.10
C VAL A 80 19.91 12.73 21.33
N TYR A 81 19.61 11.44 21.32
CA TYR A 81 19.71 10.53 22.45
C TYR A 81 20.94 9.62 22.42
N VAL A 82 21.70 9.67 21.33
CA VAL A 82 22.83 8.78 21.06
C VAL A 82 24.06 9.56 20.63
N ASP A 83 25.22 9.02 20.95
CA ASP A 83 26.53 9.56 20.55
C ASP A 83 27.23 8.65 19.54
N GLU A 84 28.30 9.16 18.92
CA GLU A 84 29.17 8.34 18.05
C GLU A 84 29.80 7.19 18.83
N ASN A 85 29.92 6.05 18.16
CA ASN A 85 30.44 4.78 18.69
C ASN A 85 29.54 4.13 19.76
N GLN A 86 28.34 4.63 20.00
CA GLN A 86 27.39 4.02 20.90
C GLN A 86 26.70 2.82 20.26
N VAL A 87 26.54 1.74 21.04
CA VAL A 87 25.75 0.55 20.65
C VAL A 87 24.28 0.85 20.87
N VAL A 88 23.46 0.56 19.86
CA VAL A 88 22.00 0.69 19.91
C VAL A 88 21.33 -0.62 19.53
N LYS A 89 20.16 -0.85 20.10
CA LYS A 89 19.29 -1.97 19.77
C LYS A 89 18.26 -1.53 18.74
N GLN A 90 17.68 -2.51 18.04
CA GLN A 90 16.56 -2.23 17.15
C GLN A 90 15.40 -1.60 17.93
N GLY A 91 14.88 -0.47 17.43
CA GLY A 91 13.80 0.28 18.06
C GLY A 91 14.23 1.33 19.07
N ASP A 92 15.52 1.41 19.44
CA ASP A 92 16.02 2.46 20.34
C ASP A 92 15.82 3.85 19.69
N LEU A 93 15.41 4.82 20.50
CA LEU A 93 15.20 6.20 20.08
C LEU A 93 16.56 6.87 19.85
N ILE A 94 16.80 7.30 18.61
CA ILE A 94 18.06 7.93 18.18
C ILE A 94 17.97 9.44 18.29
N ALA A 95 16.92 10.02 17.71
CA ALA A 95 16.68 11.45 17.70
C ALA A 95 15.19 11.75 17.68
N GLU A 96 14.84 12.95 18.07
CA GLU A 96 13.46 13.43 18.07
C GLU A 96 13.41 14.82 17.43
N LEU A 97 12.52 14.96 16.44
CA LEU A 97 12.17 16.25 15.87
C LEU A 97 11.16 16.96 16.77
N ASP A 98 11.07 18.29 16.67
CA ASP A 98 10.03 19.06 17.33
C ASP A 98 8.65 18.60 16.86
N PRO A 99 7.81 18.02 17.74
CA PRO A 99 6.53 17.46 17.35
C PRO A 99 5.40 18.47 17.26
N ARG A 100 5.59 19.74 17.71
CA ARG A 100 4.52 20.73 17.90
C ARG A 100 3.70 20.98 16.64
N ASP A 101 4.36 21.21 15.51
CA ASP A 101 3.68 21.45 14.23
C ASP A 101 2.87 20.23 13.78
N TYR A 102 3.40 19.03 14.02
CA TYR A 102 2.74 17.77 13.69
C TYR A 102 1.59 17.45 14.65
N GLN A 103 1.68 17.85 15.93
CA GLN A 103 0.58 17.74 16.88
C GLN A 103 -0.60 18.64 16.47
N VAL A 104 -0.33 19.90 16.13
CA VAL A 104 -1.35 20.83 15.61
C VAL A 104 -1.98 20.30 14.32
N ALA A 105 -1.19 19.66 13.44
CA ALA A 105 -1.73 19.03 12.23
C ALA A 105 -2.67 17.87 12.56
N VAL A 106 -2.37 17.06 13.58
CA VAL A 106 -3.27 15.99 14.07
C VAL A 106 -4.56 16.58 14.63
N GLU A 107 -4.47 17.61 15.50
CA GLU A 107 -5.65 18.28 16.09
C GLU A 107 -6.57 18.88 15.01
N ASN A 108 -5.99 19.52 14.00
CA ASN A 108 -6.75 20.06 12.87
C ASN A 108 -7.45 18.93 12.05
N ALA A 109 -6.78 17.82 11.84
CA ALA A 109 -7.35 16.67 11.13
C ALA A 109 -8.45 15.98 11.98
N GLU A 110 -8.31 15.92 13.31
CA GLU A 110 -9.34 15.41 14.22
C GLU A 110 -10.60 16.31 14.21
N ALA A 111 -10.41 17.63 14.23
CA ALA A 111 -11.53 18.57 14.11
C ALA A 111 -12.25 18.45 12.75
N ALA A 112 -11.49 18.29 11.66
CA ALA A 112 -12.06 18.05 10.32
C ALA A 112 -12.85 16.74 10.27
N LEU A 113 -12.35 15.66 10.87
CA LEU A 113 -13.06 14.38 10.98
C LEU A 113 -14.36 14.52 11.77
N ALA A 114 -14.32 15.19 12.93
CA ALA A 114 -15.50 15.42 13.75
C ALA A 114 -16.58 16.21 12.98
N SER A 115 -16.19 17.24 12.24
CA SER A 115 -17.07 18.01 11.36
C SER A 115 -17.70 17.15 10.26
N ALA A 116 -16.90 16.32 9.59
CA ALA A 116 -17.38 15.41 8.54
C ALA A 116 -18.36 14.37 9.11
N GLN A 117 -18.08 13.84 10.30
CA GLN A 117 -18.97 12.90 11.01
C GLN A 117 -20.32 13.53 11.37
N ALA A 118 -20.32 14.76 11.87
CA ALA A 118 -21.54 15.51 12.19
C ALA A 118 -22.39 15.75 10.91
N ASN A 119 -21.75 16.14 9.80
CA ASN A 119 -22.40 16.33 8.52
C ASN A 119 -23.00 15.01 7.98
N ALA A 120 -22.29 13.89 8.10
CA ALA A 120 -22.77 12.59 7.69
C ALA A 120 -23.95 12.11 8.55
N ALA A 121 -23.91 12.35 9.86
CA ALA A 121 -25.00 12.06 10.75
C ALA A 121 -26.26 12.86 10.39
N ALA A 122 -26.15 14.17 10.13
CA ALA A 122 -27.24 15.02 9.69
C ALA A 122 -27.81 14.56 8.34
N ALA A 123 -26.96 14.24 7.37
CA ALA A 123 -27.39 13.73 6.07
C ALA A 123 -28.13 12.38 6.19
N ASN A 124 -27.66 11.50 7.06
CA ASN A 124 -28.27 10.21 7.29
C ASN A 124 -29.65 10.32 7.96
N VAL A 125 -29.85 11.23 8.90
CA VAL A 125 -31.13 11.51 9.54
C VAL A 125 -32.17 12.06 8.54
N ASN A 126 -31.74 12.81 7.54
CA ASN A 126 -32.62 13.36 6.52
C ASN A 126 -33.22 12.29 5.57
N VAL A 127 -32.61 11.11 5.43
CA VAL A 127 -33.12 10.04 4.58
C VAL A 127 -34.45 9.48 5.08
N PRO A 128 -34.60 9.01 6.34
CA PRO A 128 -35.88 8.53 6.86
C PRO A 128 -36.92 9.64 6.92
N ILE A 129 -36.57 10.88 7.25
CA ILE A 129 -37.49 12.01 7.21
C ILE A 129 -38.09 12.20 5.80
N THR A 130 -37.24 12.22 4.78
CA THR A 130 -37.69 12.31 3.40
C THR A 130 -38.53 11.11 3.00
N THR A 131 -38.22 9.92 3.45
CA THR A 131 -38.98 8.69 3.17
C THR A 131 -40.35 8.77 3.74
N VAL A 132 -40.52 9.19 5.00
CA VAL A 132 -41.82 9.35 5.64
C VAL A 132 -42.63 10.46 4.95
N ASN A 133 -42.05 11.61 4.68
CA ASN A 133 -42.71 12.72 4.03
C ASN A 133 -43.21 12.37 2.62
N THR A 134 -42.39 11.72 1.81
CA THR A 134 -42.79 11.28 0.46
C THR A 134 -43.84 10.18 0.50
N GLY A 135 -43.76 9.25 1.46
CA GLY A 135 -44.78 8.21 1.68
C GLY A 135 -46.10 8.80 2.09
N SER A 136 -46.12 9.77 3.01
CA SER A 136 -47.33 10.48 3.45
C SER A 136 -47.98 11.27 2.31
N ASN A 137 -47.13 12.00 1.52
CA ASN A 137 -47.61 12.74 0.34
C ASN A 137 -48.24 11.80 -0.70
N LEU A 138 -47.65 10.63 -0.95
CA LEU A 138 -48.19 9.63 -1.87
C LEU A 138 -49.53 9.10 -1.39
N THR A 139 -49.64 8.81 -0.09
CA THR A 139 -50.88 8.32 0.53
C THR A 139 -52.00 9.38 0.43
N SER A 140 -51.69 10.65 0.76
CA SER A 140 -52.63 11.77 0.63
C SER A 140 -53.11 11.95 -0.82
N ALA A 141 -52.19 12.03 -1.77
CA ALA A 141 -52.52 12.18 -3.19
C ALA A 141 -53.39 11.01 -3.73
N ASN A 142 -53.14 9.79 -3.24
CA ASN A 142 -53.96 8.64 -3.62
C ASN A 142 -55.40 8.75 -3.03
N SER A 143 -55.51 9.22 -1.79
CA SER A 143 -56.81 9.49 -1.14
C SER A 143 -57.59 10.60 -1.87
N ASP A 144 -56.88 11.67 -2.32
CA ASP A 144 -57.47 12.76 -3.08
C ASP A 144 -58.05 12.27 -4.43
N VAL A 145 -57.33 11.39 -5.14
CA VAL A 145 -57.81 10.77 -6.38
C VAL A 145 -59.08 9.92 -6.09
N THR A 146 -59.06 9.17 -4.99
CA THR A 146 -60.22 8.33 -4.59
C THR A 146 -61.44 9.19 -4.25
N GLY A 147 -61.26 10.30 -3.48
CA GLY A 147 -62.29 11.25 -3.16
C GLY A 147 -62.82 11.98 -4.41
N ALA A 148 -61.96 12.41 -5.32
CA ALA A 148 -62.34 13.04 -6.58
C ALA A 148 -63.16 12.09 -7.48
N ARG A 149 -62.82 10.80 -7.56
CA ARG A 149 -63.60 9.77 -8.27
C ARG A 149 -64.97 9.58 -7.68
N ALA A 150 -65.08 9.49 -6.35
CA ALA A 150 -66.37 9.38 -5.66
C ALA A 150 -67.28 10.60 -5.96
N ALA A 151 -66.69 11.81 -6.05
CA ALA A 151 -67.43 13.01 -6.44
C ALA A 151 -67.91 12.96 -7.91
N VAL A 152 -67.14 12.37 -8.84
CA VAL A 152 -67.61 12.10 -10.21
C VAL A 152 -68.77 11.11 -10.21
N ASP A 153 -68.68 10.00 -9.48
CA ASP A 153 -69.75 9.00 -9.39
C ASP A 153 -71.05 9.64 -8.86
N GLN A 154 -70.99 10.53 -7.86
CA GLN A 154 -72.06 11.31 -7.38
C GLN A 154 -72.72 12.21 -8.44
N ALA A 155 -71.82 12.96 -9.16
CA ALA A 155 -72.25 13.87 -10.23
C ALA A 155 -72.87 13.10 -11.40
N VAL A 156 -72.37 11.91 -11.75
CA VAL A 156 -73.01 11.05 -12.77
C VAL A 156 -74.46 10.65 -12.33
N LYS A 157 -74.65 10.23 -11.11
CA LYS A 157 -76.02 9.85 -10.59
C LYS A 157 -76.95 11.04 -10.63
N GLN A 158 -76.48 12.21 -10.27
CA GLN A 158 -77.29 13.43 -10.34
C GLN A 158 -77.67 13.81 -11.79
N LEU A 159 -76.73 13.66 -12.73
CA LEU A 159 -76.96 13.91 -14.16
C LEU A 159 -77.93 12.89 -14.75
N GLU A 160 -77.87 11.58 -14.35
CA GLU A 160 -78.86 10.58 -14.76
C GLU A 160 -80.24 10.93 -14.27
N ALA A 161 -80.41 11.38 -13.00
CA ALA A 161 -81.67 11.83 -12.46
C ALA A 161 -82.28 13.04 -13.20
N THR A 162 -81.40 14.05 -13.55
CA THR A 162 -81.93 15.21 -14.28
C THR A 162 -82.25 14.88 -15.75
N ARG A 163 -81.53 13.98 -16.41
CA ARG A 163 -81.90 13.45 -17.73
C ARG A 163 -83.28 12.72 -17.73
N ALA A 164 -83.53 11.93 -16.69
CA ALA A 164 -84.83 11.30 -16.55
C ALA A 164 -85.99 12.32 -16.41
N ARG A 165 -85.73 13.45 -15.70
CA ARG A 165 -86.67 14.55 -15.60
C ARG A 165 -86.89 15.24 -16.94
N VAL A 166 -85.85 15.48 -17.72
CA VAL A 166 -85.98 16.04 -19.08
C VAL A 166 -86.80 15.11 -19.97
N ALA A 167 -86.57 13.79 -19.90
CA ALA A 167 -87.28 12.82 -20.68
C ALA A 167 -88.82 12.81 -20.29
N GLN A 168 -89.12 12.93 -19.00
CA GLN A 168 -90.53 13.08 -18.53
C GLN A 168 -91.16 14.41 -19.01
N ALA A 169 -90.47 15.54 -18.82
CA ALA A 169 -90.94 16.86 -19.28
C ALA A 169 -91.15 16.89 -20.79
N LYS A 170 -90.27 16.30 -21.58
CA LYS A 170 -90.41 16.13 -23.01
C LYS A 170 -91.63 15.31 -23.40
N ALA A 171 -91.86 14.19 -22.77
CA ALA A 171 -93.04 13.37 -23.03
C ALA A 171 -94.31 14.13 -22.72
N ASN A 172 -94.39 14.89 -21.61
CA ASN A 172 -95.52 15.73 -21.23
C ASN A 172 -95.73 16.86 -22.25
N ASN A 173 -94.66 17.50 -22.70
CA ASN A 173 -94.73 18.56 -23.71
C ASN A 173 -95.24 18.02 -25.08
N VAL A 174 -94.67 16.87 -25.53
CA VAL A 174 -95.18 16.19 -26.76
C VAL A 174 -96.62 15.92 -26.66
N LYS A 175 -97.11 15.38 -25.55
CA LYS A 175 -98.58 15.14 -25.30
C LYS A 175 -99.40 16.43 -25.38
N ALA A 176 -99.05 17.48 -24.62
CA ALA A 176 -99.71 18.75 -24.61
C ALA A 176 -99.74 19.47 -25.98
N GLN A 177 -98.63 19.41 -26.74
CA GLN A 177 -98.57 19.96 -28.12
C GLN A 177 -99.44 19.14 -29.10
N ALA A 178 -99.52 17.83 -28.96
CA ALA A 178 -100.38 16.96 -29.74
C ALA A 178 -101.88 17.24 -29.43
N ASP A 179 -102.20 17.45 -28.17
CA ASP A 179 -103.62 17.82 -27.75
C ASP A 179 -103.96 19.23 -28.34
N LEU A 180 -103.06 20.25 -28.20
CA LEU A 180 -103.24 21.55 -28.79
C LEU A 180 -103.43 21.47 -30.30
N THR A 181 -102.61 20.71 -30.99
CA THR A 181 -102.70 20.52 -32.47
C THR A 181 -104.02 19.88 -32.86
N ARG A 182 -104.51 18.93 -32.06
CA ARG A 182 -105.75 18.24 -32.24
C ARG A 182 -106.95 19.22 -32.03
N TYR A 183 -106.86 20.01 -30.96
CA TYR A 183 -107.99 20.91 -30.56
C TYR A 183 -108.06 22.18 -31.48
N LYS A 184 -107.02 22.66 -32.09
CA LYS A 184 -107.00 23.83 -32.98
C LYS A 184 -108.00 23.75 -34.13
N PRO A 185 -108.15 22.64 -34.92
CA PRO A 185 -109.19 22.54 -35.97
C PRO A 185 -110.59 22.32 -35.45
N LEU A 186 -110.73 21.73 -34.17
CA LEU A 186 -112.03 21.45 -33.58
C LEU A 186 -112.65 22.70 -33.02
N VAL A 187 -111.87 23.65 -32.46
CA VAL A 187 -112.48 24.97 -32.04
C VAL A 187 -112.83 25.81 -33.25
N ALA A 188 -112.16 25.72 -34.40
CA ALA A 188 -112.50 26.43 -35.66
C ALA A 188 -113.85 25.93 -36.28
N LYS A 189 -114.27 24.71 -35.88
CA LYS A 189 -115.54 24.07 -36.30
C LYS A 189 -116.61 24.09 -35.22
N ASP A 190 -116.41 24.82 -34.08
CA ASP A 190 -117.30 24.96 -32.97
C ASP A 190 -117.66 23.58 -32.27
N VAL A 191 -116.78 22.55 -32.47
CA VAL A 191 -116.91 21.19 -31.86
C VAL A 191 -116.58 21.17 -30.35
N ILE A 192 -115.64 22.09 -29.95
CA ILE A 192 -115.17 22.23 -28.53
C ILE A 192 -115.38 23.67 -28.07
N SER A 193 -115.46 23.97 -26.78
CA SER A 193 -115.56 25.29 -26.23
C SER A 193 -114.23 26.10 -26.37
N LYS A 194 -114.28 27.40 -26.51
CA LYS A 194 -113.12 28.26 -26.51
C LYS A 194 -112.30 28.12 -25.22
N GLN A 195 -112.97 27.96 -24.06
CA GLN A 195 -112.39 27.72 -22.77
C GLN A 195 -111.53 26.42 -22.77
N GLN A 196 -111.97 25.38 -23.42
CA GLN A 196 -111.21 24.10 -23.54
C GLN A 196 -109.93 24.31 -24.45
N TYR A 197 -110.09 25.08 -25.52
CA TYR A 197 -108.94 25.39 -26.33
C TYR A 197 -107.91 26.31 -25.62
N ASP A 198 -108.37 27.33 -24.92
CA ASP A 198 -107.46 28.25 -24.16
C ASP A 198 -106.82 27.49 -23.02
N ALA A 199 -107.43 26.53 -22.39
CA ALA A 199 -106.81 25.64 -21.41
C ALA A 199 -105.74 24.71 -22.02
N ALA A 200 -105.96 24.24 -23.26
CA ALA A 200 -104.95 23.46 -23.97
C ALA A 200 -103.73 24.33 -24.41
N VAL A 201 -103.98 25.58 -24.83
CA VAL A 201 -102.87 26.54 -25.10
C VAL A 201 -102.07 26.78 -23.85
N ALA A 202 -102.70 27.06 -22.70
CA ALA A 202 -102.04 27.32 -21.46
C ALA A 202 -101.22 26.04 -20.98
N ALA A 203 -101.77 24.84 -21.17
CA ALA A 203 -101.14 23.57 -20.84
C ALA A 203 -99.90 23.31 -21.74
N ALA A 204 -99.98 23.66 -23.07
CA ALA A 204 -98.89 23.52 -23.96
C ALA A 204 -97.74 24.51 -23.64
N ASP A 205 -98.09 25.76 -23.33
CA ASP A 205 -97.11 26.77 -22.93
C ASP A 205 -96.48 26.40 -21.56
N ALA A 206 -97.23 25.96 -20.61
CA ALA A 206 -96.74 25.51 -19.32
C ALA A 206 -95.79 24.28 -19.45
N SER A 207 -96.18 23.31 -20.30
CA SER A 207 -95.34 22.12 -20.52
C SER A 207 -94.05 22.44 -21.29
N LYS A 208 -94.12 23.43 -22.19
CA LYS A 208 -92.93 23.95 -22.91
C LYS A 208 -91.98 24.67 -21.94
N ALA A 209 -92.48 25.51 -21.06
CA ALA A 209 -91.69 26.16 -20.03
C ALA A 209 -91.05 25.14 -19.06
N ALA A 210 -91.85 24.11 -18.64
CA ALA A 210 -91.36 23.02 -17.78
C ALA A 210 -90.20 22.21 -18.47
N LEU A 211 -90.29 21.96 -19.80
CA LEU A 211 -89.25 21.30 -20.54
C LEU A 211 -87.99 22.22 -20.63
N ALA A 212 -88.14 23.54 -20.85
CA ALA A 212 -87.07 24.47 -20.86
C ALA A 212 -86.33 24.52 -19.49
N ASP A 213 -87.06 24.55 -18.39
CA ASP A 213 -86.50 24.52 -17.04
C ASP A 213 -85.75 23.21 -16.76
N ALA A 214 -86.34 22.05 -17.10
CA ALA A 214 -85.69 20.75 -16.93
C ALA A 214 -84.39 20.66 -17.75
N THR A 215 -84.42 21.19 -18.97
CA THR A 215 -83.17 21.25 -19.88
C THR A 215 -82.11 22.15 -19.30
N ALA A 216 -82.46 23.32 -18.79
CA ALA A 216 -81.52 24.24 -18.15
C ALA A 216 -80.86 23.58 -16.89
N THR A 217 -81.74 22.86 -16.11
CA THR A 217 -81.28 22.10 -14.92
C THR A 217 -80.30 20.97 -15.33
N GLU A 218 -80.57 20.24 -16.44
CA GLU A 218 -79.65 19.22 -16.95
C GLU A 218 -78.32 19.87 -17.39
N GLN A 219 -78.31 20.98 -18.12
CA GLN A 219 -77.11 21.70 -18.53
C GLN A 219 -76.27 22.16 -17.35
N ALA A 220 -76.90 22.70 -16.30
CA ALA A 220 -76.19 23.07 -15.05
C ALA A 220 -75.55 21.83 -14.36
N THR A 221 -76.33 20.71 -14.27
CA THR A 221 -75.77 19.51 -13.71
C THR A 221 -74.67 18.88 -14.55
N ASN A 222 -74.76 18.95 -15.87
CA ASN A 222 -73.68 18.51 -16.78
C ASN A 222 -72.44 19.37 -16.59
N ALA A 223 -72.55 20.68 -16.42
CA ALA A 223 -71.43 21.55 -16.09
C ALA A 223 -70.76 21.14 -14.75
N ALA A 224 -71.59 20.82 -13.72
CA ALA A 224 -71.06 20.34 -12.44
C ALA A 224 -70.30 18.99 -12.60
N PHE A 225 -70.79 18.08 -13.43
CA PHE A 225 -70.07 16.82 -13.78
C PHE A 225 -68.74 17.11 -14.45
N GLN A 226 -68.66 18.05 -15.40
CA GLN A 226 -67.38 18.45 -16.04
C GLN A 226 -66.38 19.01 -15.03
N VAL A 227 -66.84 19.81 -14.06
CA VAL A 227 -66.00 20.30 -12.95
C VAL A 227 -65.47 19.14 -12.10
N ALA A 228 -66.31 18.16 -11.80
CA ALA A 228 -65.86 16.97 -11.06
C ALA A 228 -64.78 16.18 -11.83
N LEU A 229 -64.91 16.01 -13.14
CA LEU A 229 -63.91 15.38 -13.99
C LEU A 229 -62.57 16.16 -13.97
N GLN A 230 -62.62 17.49 -14.02
CA GLN A 230 -61.39 18.31 -13.93
C GLN A 230 -60.68 18.14 -12.58
N ARG A 231 -61.44 17.97 -11.50
CA ARG A 231 -60.84 17.67 -10.17
C ARG A 231 -60.12 16.33 -10.15
N VAL A 232 -60.64 15.28 -10.82
CA VAL A 232 -59.93 14.01 -10.98
C VAL A 232 -58.59 14.19 -11.72
N ASN A 233 -58.63 14.95 -12.82
CA ASN A 233 -57.39 15.24 -13.59
C ASN A 233 -56.35 15.96 -12.72
N GLN A 234 -56.76 16.95 -11.93
CA GLN A 234 -55.86 17.66 -11.00
C GLN A 234 -55.30 16.71 -9.94
N ALA A 235 -56.14 15.88 -9.30
CA ALA A 235 -55.73 14.91 -8.30
C ALA A 235 -54.77 13.86 -8.90
N GLN A 236 -55.02 13.41 -10.14
CA GLN A 236 -54.09 12.50 -10.85
C GLN A 236 -52.74 13.13 -11.14
N ALA A 237 -52.68 14.43 -11.52
CA ALA A 237 -51.46 15.16 -11.71
C ALA A 237 -50.65 15.28 -10.40
N GLN A 238 -51.32 15.52 -9.27
CA GLN A 238 -50.71 15.53 -7.95
C GLN A 238 -50.18 14.14 -7.55
N LEU A 239 -50.96 13.07 -7.81
CA LEU A 239 -50.52 11.70 -7.58
C LEU A 239 -49.27 11.37 -8.40
N LYS A 240 -49.24 11.74 -9.68
CA LYS A 240 -48.06 11.54 -10.55
C LYS A 240 -46.82 12.28 -10.01
N TYR A 241 -47.00 13.48 -9.48
CA TYR A 241 -45.89 14.19 -8.79
C TYR A 241 -45.48 13.44 -7.50
N ALA A 242 -46.41 13.02 -6.67
CA ALA A 242 -46.11 12.29 -5.45
C ALA A 242 -45.38 10.94 -5.73
N GLN A 243 -45.64 10.31 -6.87
CA GLN A 243 -44.90 9.11 -7.34
C GLN A 243 -43.41 9.35 -7.63
N THR A 244 -42.92 10.59 -7.69
CA THR A 244 -41.51 10.91 -7.75
C THR A 244 -40.79 10.82 -6.39
N GLY A 245 -41.54 10.51 -5.31
CA GLY A 245 -40.98 10.36 -3.96
C GLY A 245 -39.77 9.44 -3.87
N PRO A 246 -39.77 8.23 -4.47
CA PRO A 246 -38.61 7.33 -4.46
C PRO A 246 -37.35 7.95 -5.03
N GLN A 247 -37.45 8.78 -6.08
CA GLN A 247 -36.33 9.51 -6.66
C GLN A 247 -35.78 10.57 -5.70
N GLN A 248 -36.64 11.24 -4.95
CA GLN A 248 -36.24 12.19 -3.91
C GLN A 248 -35.50 11.47 -2.76
N VAL A 249 -36.01 10.31 -2.32
CA VAL A 249 -35.32 9.46 -1.32
C VAL A 249 -33.97 8.98 -1.84
N ALA A 250 -33.91 8.54 -3.11
CA ALA A 250 -32.65 8.10 -3.72
C ALA A 250 -31.62 9.24 -3.78
N ALA A 251 -32.05 10.45 -4.14
CA ALA A 251 -31.17 11.63 -4.16
C ALA A 251 -30.65 11.96 -2.75
N GLN A 252 -31.51 11.87 -1.72
CA GLN A 252 -31.09 12.11 -0.34
C GLN A 252 -30.15 11.00 0.18
N SER A 253 -30.40 9.74 -0.19
CA SER A 253 -29.50 8.61 0.11
C SER A 253 -28.14 8.79 -0.55
N ALA A 254 -28.09 9.28 -1.80
CA ALA A 254 -26.83 9.61 -2.48
C ALA A 254 -26.03 10.70 -1.75
N ARG A 255 -26.72 11.75 -1.25
CA ARG A 255 -26.10 12.79 -0.42
C ARG A 255 -25.55 12.23 0.90
N ALA A 256 -26.27 11.33 1.55
CA ALA A 256 -25.78 10.65 2.75
C ALA A 256 -24.52 9.80 2.47
N LYS A 257 -24.50 9.07 1.35
CA LYS A 257 -23.32 8.31 0.91
C LYS A 257 -22.13 9.24 0.60
N GLN A 258 -22.37 10.39 -0.03
CA GLN A 258 -21.34 11.40 -0.28
C GLN A 258 -20.74 11.93 1.03
N ALA A 259 -21.59 12.23 2.02
CA ALA A 259 -21.12 12.68 3.33
C ALA A 259 -20.31 11.59 4.05
N LEU A 260 -20.67 10.31 3.94
CA LEU A 260 -19.89 9.19 4.46
C LEU A 260 -18.53 9.07 3.76
N ALA A 261 -18.46 9.29 2.45
CA ALA A 261 -17.18 9.33 1.74
C ALA A 261 -16.27 10.48 2.22
N GLN A 262 -16.84 11.63 2.58
CA GLN A 262 -16.10 12.73 3.20
C GLN A 262 -15.53 12.34 4.58
N VAL A 263 -16.26 11.55 5.37
CA VAL A 263 -15.74 10.99 6.64
C VAL A 263 -14.51 10.11 6.37
N GLN A 264 -14.58 9.22 5.37
CA GLN A 264 -13.44 8.36 5.02
C GLN A 264 -12.23 9.18 4.55
N GLN A 265 -12.46 10.24 3.79
CA GLN A 265 -11.39 11.16 3.38
C GLN A 265 -10.75 11.87 4.57
N ALA A 266 -11.55 12.41 5.48
CA ALA A 266 -11.06 13.06 6.69
C ALA A 266 -10.33 12.07 7.62
N GLN A 267 -10.80 10.82 7.72
CA GLN A 267 -10.11 9.77 8.46
C GLN A 267 -8.72 9.47 7.88
N ALA A 268 -8.61 9.35 6.55
CA ALA A 268 -7.33 9.13 5.90
C ALA A 268 -6.36 10.31 6.10
N GLN A 269 -6.87 11.55 6.14
CA GLN A 269 -6.06 12.72 6.46
C GLN A 269 -5.55 12.70 7.92
N LEU A 270 -6.40 12.27 8.86
CA LEU A 270 -6.00 12.08 10.25
C LEU A 270 -4.92 11.00 10.39
N ASP A 271 -5.10 9.87 9.72
CA ASP A 271 -4.12 8.77 9.75
C ASP A 271 -2.77 9.22 9.17
N GLN A 272 -2.78 10.02 8.10
CA GLN A 272 -1.56 10.62 7.54
C GLN A 272 -0.90 11.59 8.51
N ALA A 273 -1.67 12.43 9.19
CA ALA A 273 -1.14 13.37 10.19
C ALA A 273 -0.51 12.62 11.39
N ARG A 274 -1.17 11.57 11.89
CA ARG A 274 -0.65 10.70 12.93
C ARG A 274 0.62 9.96 12.53
N LEU A 275 0.66 9.47 11.29
CA LEU A 275 1.84 8.83 10.73
C LEU A 275 3.03 9.80 10.67
N ASN A 276 2.80 11.04 10.21
CA ASN A 276 3.83 12.08 10.21
C ASN A 276 4.30 12.40 11.64
N LEU A 277 3.40 12.50 12.60
CA LEU A 277 3.75 12.68 14.01
C LEU A 277 4.58 11.50 14.53
N SER A 278 4.29 10.26 14.13
CA SER A 278 5.11 9.11 14.52
C SER A 278 6.53 9.20 13.98
N TYR A 279 6.73 9.79 12.80
CA TYR A 279 8.03 9.97 12.18
C TYR A 279 8.89 11.06 12.83
N THR A 280 8.33 11.86 13.74
CA THR A 280 9.14 12.77 14.56
C THR A 280 10.09 12.01 15.48
N LYS A 281 9.78 10.77 15.84
CA LYS A 281 10.62 9.88 16.63
C LYS A 281 11.44 8.99 15.69
N ILE A 282 12.73 9.28 15.60
CA ILE A 282 13.65 8.54 14.75
C ILE A 282 14.26 7.42 15.56
N VAL A 283 13.98 6.17 15.17
CA VAL A 283 14.42 4.96 15.86
C VAL A 283 15.43 4.16 15.02
N ALA A 284 16.26 3.37 15.70
CA ALA A 284 17.21 2.47 15.07
C ALA A 284 16.48 1.36 14.29
N PRO A 285 16.72 1.21 12.98
CA PRO A 285 16.09 0.16 12.18
C PRO A 285 16.59 -1.24 12.50
N THR A 286 17.82 -1.36 12.99
CA THR A 286 18.46 -2.62 13.40
C THR A 286 19.39 -2.38 14.60
N ALA A 287 19.81 -3.44 15.26
CA ALA A 287 20.87 -3.35 16.25
C ALA A 287 22.22 -3.08 15.58
N GLY A 288 23.07 -2.27 16.20
CA GLY A 288 24.38 -1.93 15.64
C GLY A 288 25.09 -0.85 16.41
N ILE A 289 26.13 -0.27 15.78
CA ILE A 289 26.93 0.84 16.33
C ILE A 289 26.77 2.06 15.43
N ILE A 290 26.57 3.21 16.03
CA ILE A 290 26.55 4.50 15.32
C ILE A 290 27.99 4.89 14.99
N THR A 291 28.32 5.01 13.70
CA THR A 291 29.69 5.31 13.26
C THR A 291 29.88 6.78 12.87
N ARG A 292 28.80 7.43 12.47
CA ARG A 292 28.84 8.85 12.08
C ARG A 292 27.54 9.51 12.47
N LYS A 293 27.66 10.62 13.22
CA LYS A 293 26.57 11.52 13.57
C LYS A 293 26.73 12.80 12.73
N SER A 294 25.76 13.08 11.85
CA SER A 294 25.78 14.24 10.95
C SER A 294 24.73 15.27 11.34
N VAL A 295 24.19 15.17 12.56
CA VAL A 295 23.08 16.03 13.04
C VAL A 295 23.31 16.49 14.46
N GLU A 296 22.95 17.76 14.72
CA GLU A 296 23.05 18.39 16.04
C GLU A 296 21.69 18.94 16.50
N ILE A 297 21.57 19.17 17.83
CA ILE A 297 20.36 19.74 18.43
C ILE A 297 20.11 21.14 17.86
N ASN A 298 18.86 21.49 17.63
CA ASN A 298 18.38 22.73 16.99
C ASN A 298 18.70 22.86 15.49
N GLN A 299 19.28 21.85 14.87
CA GLN A 299 19.48 21.85 13.43
C GLN A 299 18.17 21.54 12.69
N ASN A 300 17.89 22.25 11.59
CA ASN A 300 16.81 21.92 10.68
C ASN A 300 17.25 20.84 9.71
N VAL A 301 16.42 19.82 9.55
CA VAL A 301 16.64 18.70 8.64
C VAL A 301 15.51 18.59 7.63
N SER A 302 15.85 18.13 6.43
CA SER A 302 14.89 17.89 5.36
C SER A 302 14.52 16.40 5.29
N SER A 303 13.39 16.10 4.65
CA SER A 303 13.02 14.72 4.34
C SER A 303 14.09 14.06 3.45
N GLY A 304 14.50 12.83 3.79
CA GLY A 304 15.56 12.09 3.10
C GLY A 304 16.98 12.44 3.53
N GLN A 305 17.18 13.46 4.36
CA GLN A 305 18.52 13.83 4.85
C GLN A 305 19.08 12.75 5.76
N ASN A 306 20.31 12.31 5.48
CA ASN A 306 21.02 11.36 6.33
C ASN A 306 21.44 12.05 7.64
N LEU A 307 20.99 11.45 8.75
CA LEU A 307 21.28 11.95 10.10
C LEU A 307 22.45 11.21 10.73
N MET A 308 22.51 9.91 10.53
CA MET A 308 23.50 9.02 11.14
C MET A 308 23.75 7.80 10.26
N THR A 309 24.92 7.22 10.41
CA THR A 309 25.24 5.93 9.79
C THR A 309 25.37 4.88 10.90
N LEU A 310 24.59 3.83 10.76
CA LEU A 310 24.58 2.66 11.65
C LEU A 310 25.30 1.49 10.97
N VAL A 311 26.21 0.87 11.68
CA VAL A 311 26.86 -0.38 11.26
C VAL A 311 26.18 -1.53 11.98
N SER A 312 25.56 -2.42 11.22
CA SER A 312 25.03 -3.64 11.78
C SER A 312 26.16 -4.58 12.18
N LEU A 313 26.13 -5.09 13.41
CA LEU A 313 27.05 -6.10 13.89
C LEU A 313 26.57 -7.52 13.58
N ASP A 314 25.33 -7.66 13.15
CA ASP A 314 24.78 -8.91 12.64
C ASP A 314 25.07 -9.03 11.14
N GLY A 315 25.58 -10.20 10.72
CA GLY A 315 25.84 -10.48 9.31
C GLY A 315 27.10 -9.84 8.77
N LEU A 316 28.17 -9.80 9.56
CA LEU A 316 29.52 -9.46 9.09
C LEU A 316 30.04 -10.57 8.17
N TRP A 317 30.83 -10.19 7.17
CA TRP A 317 31.51 -11.11 6.27
C TRP A 317 32.91 -10.61 5.96
N VAL A 318 33.77 -11.49 5.47
CA VAL A 318 35.08 -11.13 4.96
C VAL A 318 35.04 -11.06 3.44
N THR A 319 35.56 -9.99 2.87
CA THR A 319 35.90 -9.89 1.44
C THR A 319 37.39 -10.10 1.33
N ALA A 320 37.78 -11.24 0.78
CA ALA A 320 39.15 -11.67 0.61
C ALA A 320 39.50 -11.68 -0.87
N ASN A 321 40.56 -10.96 -1.27
CA ASN A 321 41.01 -10.88 -2.65
C ASN A 321 42.09 -11.94 -2.90
N PHE A 322 41.71 -13.07 -3.47
CA PHE A 322 42.62 -14.15 -3.84
C PHE A 322 43.21 -13.93 -5.24
N LYS A 323 44.45 -14.39 -5.44
CA LYS A 323 45.06 -14.38 -6.76
C LYS A 323 44.35 -15.35 -7.70
N GLU A 324 44.26 -15.03 -8.99
CA GLU A 324 43.65 -15.89 -10.01
C GLU A 324 44.16 -17.34 -9.95
N THR A 325 45.46 -17.51 -9.65
CA THR A 325 46.12 -18.82 -9.55
C THR A 325 45.66 -19.67 -8.37
N GLN A 326 45.20 -19.04 -7.28
CA GLN A 326 44.71 -19.70 -6.06
C GLN A 326 43.28 -20.20 -6.22
N LEU A 327 42.50 -19.61 -7.12
CA LEU A 327 41.08 -19.96 -7.32
C LEU A 327 40.87 -21.33 -7.96
N LYS A 328 41.92 -21.95 -8.54
CA LYS A 328 41.80 -23.22 -9.23
C LYS A 328 41.12 -24.34 -8.40
N HIS A 329 41.31 -24.30 -7.09
CA HIS A 329 40.81 -25.33 -6.16
C HIS A 329 39.77 -24.79 -5.19
N MET A 330 39.35 -23.52 -5.36
CA MET A 330 38.35 -22.89 -4.50
C MET A 330 36.96 -23.11 -5.04
N ALA A 331 36.03 -23.43 -4.14
CA ALA A 331 34.60 -23.59 -4.44
C ALA A 331 33.74 -23.03 -3.29
N ALA A 332 32.55 -22.60 -3.63
CA ALA A 332 31.59 -22.21 -2.62
C ALA A 332 31.27 -23.41 -1.70
N GLY A 333 31.22 -23.15 -0.41
CA GLY A 333 30.99 -24.18 0.58
C GLY A 333 32.22 -24.63 1.36
N GLN A 334 33.42 -24.30 0.92
CA GLN A 334 34.66 -24.64 1.64
C GLN A 334 34.80 -23.86 2.93
N ALA A 335 35.37 -24.53 3.96
CA ALA A 335 35.66 -23.94 5.26
C ALA A 335 36.88 -23.02 5.17
N ALA A 336 36.83 -21.93 5.92
CA ALA A 336 37.92 -20.97 6.04
C ALA A 336 38.20 -20.66 7.52
N GLU A 337 39.46 -20.54 7.86
CA GLU A 337 39.94 -20.03 9.15
C GLU A 337 40.33 -18.55 8.93
N ILE A 338 39.79 -17.66 9.73
CA ILE A 338 39.93 -16.20 9.58
C ILE A 338 40.70 -15.71 10.80
N LYS A 339 41.96 -15.36 10.62
CA LYS A 339 42.76 -14.73 11.68
C LYS A 339 42.56 -13.24 11.60
N VAL A 340 42.16 -12.61 12.69
CA VAL A 340 41.90 -11.17 12.79
C VAL A 340 43.09 -10.48 13.44
N ASP A 341 43.72 -9.54 12.73
CA ASP A 341 44.95 -8.88 13.18
C ASP A 341 44.79 -8.09 14.47
N SER A 342 43.65 -7.39 14.61
CA SER A 342 43.37 -6.54 15.79
C SER A 342 43.13 -7.31 17.09
N THR A 343 42.63 -8.56 17.01
CA THR A 343 42.32 -9.37 18.18
C THR A 343 43.30 -10.54 18.40
N GLY A 344 44.06 -10.89 17.36
CA GLY A 344 44.92 -12.08 17.33
C GLY A 344 44.18 -13.41 17.40
N LYS A 345 42.83 -13.39 17.34
CA LYS A 345 41.96 -14.56 17.40
C LYS A 345 41.65 -15.11 16.01
N THR A 346 41.45 -16.42 15.97
CA THR A 346 40.99 -17.11 14.76
C THR A 346 39.49 -17.40 14.87
N TYR A 347 38.77 -17.08 13.80
CA TYR A 347 37.34 -17.30 13.65
C TYR A 347 37.07 -18.26 12.50
N HIS A 348 35.92 -18.94 12.52
CA HIS A 348 35.54 -19.88 11.48
C HIS A 348 34.54 -19.28 10.51
N GLY A 349 34.80 -19.52 9.24
CA GLY A 349 33.94 -19.05 8.15
C GLY A 349 33.78 -20.07 7.04
N LYS A 350 32.96 -19.72 6.08
CA LYS A 350 32.68 -20.54 4.90
C LYS A 350 32.61 -19.66 3.67
N ILE A 351 33.21 -20.11 2.57
CA ILE A 351 33.06 -19.44 1.28
C ILE A 351 31.60 -19.51 0.86
N THR A 352 30.96 -18.36 0.65
CA THR A 352 29.59 -18.27 0.16
C THR A 352 29.54 -17.86 -1.30
N GLN A 353 30.43 -16.97 -1.73
CA GLN A 353 30.45 -16.47 -3.10
C GLN A 353 31.87 -16.22 -3.59
N ILE A 354 32.13 -16.52 -4.85
CA ILE A 354 33.34 -16.15 -5.57
C ILE A 354 32.94 -15.08 -6.58
N GLY A 355 33.67 -13.96 -6.60
CA GLY A 355 33.35 -12.83 -7.46
C GLY A 355 33.37 -13.18 -8.94
N GLY A 356 32.42 -12.64 -9.69
CA GLY A 356 32.31 -12.86 -11.14
C GLY A 356 33.26 -12.01 -11.99
N ALA A 357 34.04 -11.09 -11.36
CA ALA A 357 34.99 -10.25 -12.05
C ALA A 357 36.20 -9.91 -11.15
N THR A 358 37.30 -9.54 -11.75
CA THR A 358 38.53 -9.11 -11.03
C THR A 358 38.33 -7.71 -10.45
N GLY A 359 39.06 -7.41 -9.37
CA GLY A 359 39.01 -6.09 -8.74
C GLY A 359 39.39 -4.95 -9.69
N SER A 360 40.28 -5.22 -10.66
CA SER A 360 40.70 -4.23 -11.67
C SER A 360 39.56 -3.85 -12.63
N VAL A 361 38.70 -4.80 -13.00
CA VAL A 361 37.51 -4.53 -13.87
C VAL A 361 36.43 -3.77 -13.13
N LEU A 362 36.28 -4.02 -11.81
CA LEU A 362 35.27 -3.35 -10.97
C LEU A 362 35.72 -2.00 -10.42
N SER A 363 37.02 -1.62 -10.63
CA SER A 363 37.55 -0.32 -10.19
C SER A 363 36.98 0.82 -11.05
N LEU A 364 36.62 1.93 -10.40
CA LEU A 364 36.25 3.18 -11.09
C LEU A 364 37.37 3.75 -11.95
N PHE A 365 38.64 3.42 -11.61
CA PHE A 365 39.83 3.80 -12.34
C PHE A 365 40.69 2.55 -12.58
N PRO A 366 40.41 1.79 -13.67
CA PRO A 366 41.24 0.64 -14.01
C PRO A 366 42.72 1.10 -14.18
N PRO A 367 43.71 0.34 -13.67
CA PRO A 367 45.11 0.69 -13.86
C PRO A 367 45.49 0.54 -15.34
N GLU A 368 45.64 1.67 -16.02
CA GLU A 368 46.18 1.71 -17.37
C GLU A 368 47.69 1.94 -17.29
N ASN A 369 48.48 1.08 -18.00
CA ASN A 369 49.92 1.27 -18.10
C ASN A 369 50.22 2.45 -19.01
N ALA A 370 50.91 3.47 -18.50
CA ALA A 370 51.27 4.70 -19.20
C ALA A 370 52.08 4.48 -20.50
N THR A 371 52.62 3.28 -20.74
CA THR A 371 53.44 2.93 -21.89
C THR A 371 52.72 2.19 -23.00
N GLY A 372 51.38 1.92 -22.85
CA GLY A 372 50.58 1.23 -23.87
C GLY A 372 50.88 -0.25 -24.08
N ASN A 373 51.86 -0.82 -23.36
CA ASN A 373 52.16 -2.25 -23.44
C ASN A 373 51.35 -3.05 -22.39
N TYR A 374 50.70 -4.10 -22.83
CA TYR A 374 50.00 -5.02 -21.92
C TYR A 374 51.01 -5.84 -21.14
N VAL A 375 51.09 -5.59 -19.84
CA VAL A 375 51.88 -6.41 -18.91
C VAL A 375 50.93 -7.33 -18.17
N LYS A 376 51.14 -8.64 -18.27
CA LYS A 376 50.37 -9.64 -17.53
C LYS A 376 50.70 -9.50 -16.04
N VAL A 377 49.80 -8.86 -15.27
CA VAL A 377 49.85 -8.82 -13.81
C VAL A 377 48.83 -9.82 -13.25
N VAL A 378 49.20 -10.46 -12.16
CA VAL A 378 48.27 -11.41 -11.47
C VAL A 378 47.06 -10.64 -11.00
N GLN A 379 45.92 -11.04 -11.50
CA GLN A 379 44.64 -10.43 -11.13
C GLN A 379 44.15 -11.04 -9.78
N ARG A 380 43.42 -10.22 -8.99
CA ARG A 380 42.80 -10.67 -7.77
C ARG A 380 41.27 -10.71 -7.95
N ILE A 381 40.63 -11.72 -7.40
CA ILE A 381 39.18 -11.91 -7.46
C ILE A 381 38.65 -11.88 -6.03
N PRO A 382 37.64 -11.06 -5.74
CA PRO A 382 37.03 -11.00 -4.41
C PRO A 382 36.25 -12.28 -4.12
N VAL A 383 36.51 -12.88 -2.99
CA VAL A 383 35.80 -14.04 -2.45
C VAL A 383 35.12 -13.61 -1.16
N ARG A 384 33.83 -13.88 -1.06
CA ARG A 384 33.07 -13.62 0.15
C ARG A 384 33.08 -14.84 1.06
N ILE A 385 33.47 -14.62 2.32
CA ILE A 385 33.54 -15.63 3.37
C ILE A 385 32.62 -15.16 4.50
N ASP A 386 31.53 -15.87 4.75
CA ASP A 386 30.64 -15.56 5.86
C ASP A 386 31.10 -16.31 7.12
N PHE A 387 31.04 -15.65 8.27
CA PHE A 387 31.33 -16.26 9.56
C PHE A 387 30.26 -17.31 9.90
N THR A 388 30.68 -18.45 10.44
CA THR A 388 29.75 -19.58 10.74
C THR A 388 29.07 -19.42 12.09
N ASP A 389 29.81 -19.08 13.14
CA ASP A 389 29.33 -19.04 14.54
C ASP A 389 29.72 -17.73 15.26
N LEU A 390 29.59 -16.59 14.56
CA LEU A 390 30.06 -15.28 15.03
C LEU A 390 29.56 -14.94 16.45
N LYS A 391 28.30 -15.22 16.76
CA LYS A 391 27.71 -14.93 18.09
C LYS A 391 28.38 -15.71 19.24
N LYS A 392 28.92 -16.91 18.96
CA LYS A 392 29.61 -17.70 19.96
C LYS A 392 31.10 -17.34 20.06
N GLU A 393 31.70 -17.01 18.89
CA GLU A 393 33.13 -16.74 18.80
C GLU A 393 33.48 -15.29 19.16
N ASP A 394 32.55 -14.34 18.93
CA ASP A 394 32.70 -12.93 19.31
C ASP A 394 31.54 -12.44 20.22
N PRO A 395 31.37 -12.96 21.42
CA PRO A 395 30.33 -12.53 22.35
C PRO A 395 30.49 -11.06 22.79
N GLY A 396 31.71 -10.52 22.68
CA GLY A 396 32.06 -9.14 22.99
C GLY A 396 31.84 -8.18 21.82
N GLN A 397 31.41 -8.71 20.68
CA GLN A 397 31.22 -7.91 19.46
C GLN A 397 32.43 -7.02 19.16
N ALA A 398 33.63 -7.58 19.24
CA ALA A 398 34.89 -6.85 18.99
C ALA A 398 35.15 -6.61 17.51
N LEU A 399 34.58 -7.42 16.61
CA LEU A 399 34.76 -7.31 15.19
C LEU A 399 34.05 -6.05 14.63
N ARG A 400 34.73 -5.38 13.73
CA ARG A 400 34.24 -4.17 13.06
C ARG A 400 34.50 -4.26 11.55
N PRO A 401 33.61 -3.74 10.71
CA PRO A 401 33.94 -3.54 9.30
C PRO A 401 35.18 -2.65 9.15
N GLY A 402 36.02 -3.00 8.18
CA GLY A 402 37.28 -2.32 7.90
C GLY A 402 38.49 -2.91 8.61
N LEU A 403 38.32 -3.87 9.53
CA LEU A 403 39.46 -4.60 10.12
C LEU A 403 40.12 -5.51 9.08
N SER A 404 41.46 -5.53 9.06
CA SER A 404 42.26 -6.44 8.25
C SER A 404 42.27 -7.83 8.86
N VAL A 405 42.21 -8.83 7.99
CA VAL A 405 42.17 -10.25 8.35
C VAL A 405 42.99 -11.09 7.38
N GLU A 406 43.46 -12.23 7.85
CA GLU A 406 44.16 -13.24 7.07
C GLU A 406 43.30 -14.50 6.99
N PRO A 407 42.46 -14.66 5.97
CA PRO A 407 41.68 -15.89 5.78
C PRO A 407 42.52 -16.97 5.09
N ALA A 408 42.52 -18.16 5.67
CA ALA A 408 43.10 -19.38 5.11
C ALA A 408 41.95 -20.34 4.75
N VAL A 409 41.78 -20.62 3.47
CA VAL A 409 40.73 -21.50 2.94
C VAL A 409 41.27 -22.91 2.76
N ARG A 410 40.55 -23.91 3.23
CA ARG A 410 40.86 -25.31 2.98
C ARG A 410 40.37 -25.73 1.61
N VAL A 411 41.30 -26.00 0.68
CA VAL A 411 41.01 -26.27 -0.73
C VAL A 411 40.90 -27.74 -1.11
N LYS A 412 41.09 -28.63 -0.15
CA LYS A 412 40.89 -30.11 -0.31
C LYS A 412 40.41 -30.75 0.97
#